data_cb77890acc671a6d6c9f0d122b4a14d2
#
_entry.id   cb77890acc671a6d6c9f0d122b4a14d2
#
_cell.length_a   1.000
_cell.length_b   1.000
_cell.length_c   1.000
_cell.angle_alpha   90.00
_cell.angle_beta   90.00
_cell.angle_gamma   90.00
#
_symmetry.space_group_name_H-M   'P 1'
#
loop_
_entity.id
_entity.type
_entity.pdbx_description
1 polymer ?
#
loop_
_entity_poly.entity_id
_entity_poly.type
_entity_poly.pdbx_seq_one_letter_code
_entity_poly.pdbx_strand_id
1 'polypeptide(L)'
;MVFYTDSSETKAAINRIIKNAEERLILISPYLQIPDQLRDTLKDTIANGGEKGVKTILIYGKSDLNHKESEWLYSVPGLEIRFIKNLHAKCYLNENEALITSMNLYQFSMENNYEMGVLLENPSEVEENKEKKKEAAQFQKILKDVDRLYRISEQKKSMFGKKIDPIASELNTNLKPKKEPEKQIEKTSPVFKCEDRFGYCIRCG
;
A
#
# COMPACT_ATOMS: atom_id res chain seq x y z
N MET A 1 9.26 16.22 2.28
CA MET A 1 10.12 16.31 1.07
C MET A 1 9.75 15.21 0.10
N VAL A 2 9.96 15.37 -1.21
CA VAL A 2 9.63 14.36 -2.23
C VAL A 2 10.92 13.92 -2.91
N PHE A 3 11.19 12.61 -2.93
CA PHE A 3 12.42 12.03 -3.46
C PHE A 3 12.09 10.99 -4.52
N TYR A 4 12.82 11.01 -5.63
CA TYR A 4 12.88 9.90 -6.56
C TYR A 4 13.72 8.78 -5.94
N THR A 5 13.36 7.51 -6.19
CA THR A 5 14.11 6.34 -5.74
C THR A 5 14.36 5.37 -6.91
N ASP A 6 15.59 4.89 -7.03
CA ASP A 6 15.93 3.76 -7.89
C ASP A 6 15.54 2.41 -7.25
N SER A 7 15.88 1.28 -7.89
CA SER A 7 15.54 -0.06 -7.39
C SER A 7 16.13 -0.33 -6.00
N SER A 8 17.37 0.09 -5.73
CA SER A 8 18.06 -0.14 -4.46
C SER A 8 17.48 0.73 -3.34
N GLU A 9 17.30 2.00 -3.64
CA GLU A 9 16.68 2.97 -2.74
C GLU A 9 15.23 2.62 -2.42
N THR A 10 14.48 2.12 -3.41
CA THR A 10 13.10 1.63 -3.25
C THR A 10 13.03 0.45 -2.26
N LYS A 11 13.93 -0.53 -2.40
CA LYS A 11 14.02 -1.65 -1.43
C LYS A 11 14.35 -1.16 -0.02
N ALA A 12 15.32 -0.26 0.09
CA ALA A 12 15.73 0.32 1.36
C ALA A 12 14.58 1.11 2.00
N ALA A 13 13.83 1.88 1.20
CA ALA A 13 12.67 2.63 1.66
C ALA A 13 11.54 1.71 2.15
N ILE A 14 11.21 0.62 1.43
CA ILE A 14 10.22 -0.37 1.87
C ILE A 14 10.61 -0.94 3.25
N ASN A 15 11.86 -1.38 3.39
CA ASN A 15 12.35 -1.95 4.64
C ASN A 15 12.30 -0.92 5.80
N ARG A 16 12.69 0.33 5.54
CA ARG A 16 12.65 1.42 6.50
C ARG A 16 11.22 1.76 6.93
N ILE A 17 10.29 1.88 5.98
CA ILE A 17 8.87 2.15 6.25
C ILE A 17 8.27 1.08 7.15
N ILE A 18 8.57 -0.20 6.89
CA ILE A 18 8.09 -1.30 7.72
C ILE A 18 8.72 -1.22 9.12
N LYS A 19 10.04 -1.13 9.20
CA LYS A 19 10.79 -1.17 10.45
C LYS A 19 10.45 -0.02 11.39
N ASN A 20 10.20 1.17 10.84
CA ASN A 20 9.99 2.40 11.62
C ASN A 20 8.51 2.76 11.81
N ALA A 21 7.58 1.85 11.54
CA ALA A 21 6.18 2.06 11.82
C ALA A 21 5.91 1.92 13.34
N GLU A 22 5.30 2.94 13.94
CA GLU A 22 4.98 3.00 15.37
C GLU A 22 3.48 2.99 15.64
N GLU A 23 2.68 3.61 14.76
CA GLU A 23 1.23 3.72 14.91
C GLU A 23 0.49 2.89 13.86
N ARG A 24 0.92 2.99 12.60
CA ARG A 24 0.27 2.33 11.46
C ARG A 24 1.27 1.89 10.42
N LEU A 25 0.94 0.79 9.77
CA LEU A 25 1.65 0.30 8.61
C LEU A 25 0.64 -0.15 7.56
N ILE A 26 0.71 0.40 6.36
CA ILE A 26 -0.18 0.02 5.25
C ILE A 26 0.67 -0.42 4.06
N LEU A 27 0.46 -1.66 3.64
CA LEU A 27 1.16 -2.29 2.55
C LEU A 27 0.17 -2.63 1.43
N ILE A 28 0.34 -2.02 0.26
CA ILE A 28 -0.52 -2.23 -0.90
C ILE A 28 0.32 -2.79 -2.04
N SER A 29 0.05 -4.03 -2.45
CA SER A 29 0.76 -4.70 -3.54
C SER A 29 -0.14 -5.70 -4.25
N PRO A 30 -0.30 -5.65 -5.58
CA PRO A 30 -1.13 -6.61 -6.30
C PRO A 30 -0.62 -8.04 -6.24
N TYR A 31 0.69 -8.25 -6.15
CA TYR A 31 1.33 -9.55 -6.05
C TYR A 31 2.13 -9.66 -4.76
N LEU A 32 2.01 -10.81 -4.10
CA LEU A 32 2.68 -11.09 -2.84
C LEU A 32 3.50 -12.39 -2.94
N GLN A 33 4.75 -12.26 -2.64
CA GLN A 33 5.69 -13.31 -2.25
C GLN A 33 6.79 -12.60 -1.47
N ILE A 34 6.51 -12.35 -0.20
CA ILE A 34 7.36 -11.49 0.63
C ILE A 34 8.66 -12.24 0.96
N PRO A 35 9.85 -11.66 0.70
CA PRO A 35 11.13 -12.26 1.08
C PRO A 35 11.22 -12.55 2.58
N ASP A 36 11.88 -13.65 2.96
CA ASP A 36 11.91 -14.11 4.35
C ASP A 36 12.44 -13.03 5.31
N GLN A 37 13.51 -12.31 4.93
CA GLN A 37 14.05 -11.22 5.73
C GLN A 37 13.01 -10.10 6.00
N LEU A 38 12.18 -9.79 5.00
CA LEU A 38 11.14 -8.77 5.15
C LEU A 38 9.96 -9.28 5.98
N ARG A 39 9.69 -10.61 5.93
CA ARG A 39 8.70 -11.26 6.80
C ARG A 39 9.07 -11.15 8.28
N ASP A 40 10.34 -11.36 8.60
CA ASP A 40 10.82 -11.25 9.98
C ASP A 40 10.72 -9.80 10.46
N THR A 41 11.18 -8.84 9.65
CA THR A 41 11.02 -7.41 9.97
C THR A 41 9.55 -7.04 10.21
N LEU A 42 8.63 -7.54 9.37
CA LEU A 42 7.20 -7.25 9.49
C LEU A 42 6.60 -7.84 10.78
N LYS A 43 6.96 -9.08 11.13
CA LYS A 43 6.54 -9.70 12.40
C LYS A 43 7.04 -8.92 13.60
N ASP A 44 8.32 -8.55 13.59
CA ASP A 44 8.95 -7.81 14.68
C ASP A 44 8.29 -6.45 14.87
N THR A 45 8.02 -5.73 13.77
CA THR A 45 7.33 -4.43 13.83
C THR A 45 5.94 -4.56 14.43
N ILE A 46 5.15 -5.56 13.99
CA ILE A 46 3.80 -5.78 14.52
C ILE A 46 3.85 -6.17 16.00
N ALA A 47 4.81 -7.03 16.38
CA ALA A 47 4.95 -7.49 17.78
C ALA A 47 5.45 -6.40 18.72
N ASN A 48 6.31 -5.49 18.25
CA ASN A 48 6.99 -4.48 19.06
C ASN A 48 6.28 -3.11 19.11
N GLY A 49 5.13 -2.96 18.48
CA GLY A 49 4.37 -1.70 18.36
C GLY A 49 3.79 -1.12 19.67
N GLY A 50 4.46 -1.31 20.81
CA GLY A 50 4.05 -0.78 22.12
C GLY A 50 2.74 -1.39 22.66
N GLU A 51 2.14 -0.74 23.67
CA GLU A 51 0.91 -1.25 24.32
C GLU A 51 -0.30 -1.39 23.38
N LYS A 52 -0.37 -0.58 22.33
CA LYS A 52 -1.47 -0.59 21.35
C LYS A 52 -1.17 -1.43 20.09
N GLY A 53 0.09 -1.84 19.90
CA GLY A 53 0.55 -2.48 18.67
C GLY A 53 0.56 -1.54 17.45
N VAL A 54 1.26 -1.94 16.38
CA VAL A 54 1.20 -1.22 15.08
C VAL A 54 -0.03 -1.70 14.31
N LYS A 55 -0.95 -0.79 13.99
CA LYS A 55 -2.10 -1.11 13.13
C LYS A 55 -1.61 -1.44 11.73
N THR A 56 -1.54 -2.73 11.41
CA THR A 56 -0.97 -3.20 10.14
C THR A 56 -2.03 -3.74 9.20
N ILE A 57 -2.10 -3.17 7.99
CA ILE A 57 -3.04 -3.52 6.94
C ILE A 57 -2.26 -3.89 5.68
N LEU A 58 -2.54 -5.08 5.14
CA LEU A 58 -2.03 -5.53 3.85
C LEU A 58 -3.17 -5.66 2.86
N ILE A 59 -3.12 -4.91 1.75
CA ILE A 59 -4.09 -4.99 0.66
C ILE A 59 -3.43 -5.60 -0.55
N TYR A 60 -3.95 -6.73 -1.03
CA TYR A 60 -3.43 -7.41 -2.21
C TYR A 60 -4.52 -7.61 -3.29
N GLY A 61 -4.12 -8.11 -4.47
CA GLY A 61 -5.06 -8.32 -5.56
C GLY A 61 -4.51 -9.19 -6.67
N LYS A 62 -5.27 -9.26 -7.77
CA LYS A 62 -4.97 -9.95 -9.04
C LYS A 62 -4.88 -11.47 -9.01
N SER A 63 -4.17 -12.08 -8.08
CA SER A 63 -4.04 -13.54 -7.98
C SER A 63 -4.36 -14.03 -6.58
N ASP A 64 -4.83 -15.25 -6.49
CA ASP A 64 -4.91 -15.93 -5.20
C ASP A 64 -3.50 -16.14 -4.65
N LEU A 65 -3.39 -16.03 -3.33
CA LEU A 65 -2.13 -16.33 -2.64
C LEU A 65 -1.82 -17.81 -2.79
N ASN A 66 -0.56 -18.15 -3.05
CA ASN A 66 -0.13 -19.53 -2.93
C ASN A 66 -0.26 -20.02 -1.48
N HIS A 67 -0.33 -21.33 -1.28
CA HIS A 67 -0.61 -21.92 0.04
C HIS A 67 0.41 -21.46 1.11
N LYS A 68 1.70 -21.48 0.78
CA LYS A 68 2.79 -21.08 1.71
C LYS A 68 2.68 -19.62 2.14
N GLU A 69 2.40 -18.72 1.19
CA GLU A 69 2.22 -17.30 1.46
C GLU A 69 0.97 -17.03 2.29
N SER A 70 -0.13 -17.69 1.93
CA SER A 70 -1.40 -17.60 2.64
C SER A 70 -1.26 -18.08 4.09
N GLU A 71 -0.67 -19.26 4.31
CA GLU A 71 -0.45 -19.83 5.64
C GLU A 71 0.37 -18.88 6.51
N TRP A 72 1.47 -18.34 5.97
CA TRP A 72 2.30 -17.40 6.70
C TRP A 72 1.56 -16.11 7.05
N LEU A 73 0.92 -15.46 6.08
CA LEU A 73 0.21 -14.19 6.30
C LEU A 73 -0.88 -14.32 7.38
N TYR A 74 -1.66 -15.39 7.32
CA TYR A 74 -2.72 -15.62 8.32
C TYR A 74 -2.19 -16.06 9.68
N SER A 75 -0.92 -16.48 9.78
CA SER A 75 -0.30 -16.81 11.05
C SER A 75 0.20 -15.59 11.84
N VAL A 76 0.29 -14.40 11.21
CA VAL A 76 0.80 -13.17 11.85
C VAL A 76 -0.30 -12.49 12.65
N PRO A 77 -0.23 -12.48 14.00
CA PRO A 77 -1.21 -11.80 14.83
C PRO A 77 -1.16 -10.27 14.58
N GLY A 78 -2.32 -9.63 14.51
CA GLY A 78 -2.40 -8.17 14.31
C GLY A 78 -2.31 -7.71 12.86
N LEU A 79 -2.06 -8.61 11.90
CA LEU A 79 -2.08 -8.29 10.47
C LEU A 79 -3.49 -8.40 9.90
N GLU A 80 -4.04 -7.27 9.45
CA GLU A 80 -5.30 -7.24 8.70
C GLU A 80 -5.05 -7.44 7.21
N ILE A 81 -5.61 -8.53 6.64
CA ILE A 81 -5.43 -8.88 5.22
C ILE A 81 -6.69 -8.57 4.44
N ARG A 82 -6.54 -7.83 3.33
CA ARG A 82 -7.64 -7.41 2.48
C ARG A 82 -7.35 -7.66 1.01
N PHE A 83 -8.41 -7.80 0.21
CA PHE A 83 -8.32 -8.14 -1.21
C PHE A 83 -9.09 -7.18 -2.09
N ILE A 84 -8.50 -6.81 -3.25
CA ILE A 84 -9.16 -6.06 -4.32
C ILE A 84 -8.85 -6.73 -5.66
N LYS A 85 -9.85 -7.26 -6.35
CA LYS A 85 -9.72 -8.03 -7.61
C LYS A 85 -8.90 -7.32 -8.70
N ASN A 86 -9.05 -6.02 -8.84
CA ASN A 86 -8.40 -5.23 -9.92
C ASN A 86 -7.28 -4.32 -9.37
N LEU A 87 -6.69 -4.64 -8.23
CA LEU A 87 -5.60 -3.86 -7.67
C LEU A 87 -4.39 -3.87 -8.62
N HIS A 88 -3.82 -2.69 -8.87
CA HIS A 88 -2.52 -2.55 -9.55
C HIS A 88 -1.61 -1.53 -8.89
N ALA A 89 -2.08 -0.82 -7.88
CA ALA A 89 -1.28 0.12 -7.10
C ALA A 89 -0.24 -0.61 -6.24
N LYS A 90 0.93 0.00 -6.09
CA LYS A 90 1.96 -0.37 -5.13
C LYS A 90 2.24 0.88 -4.30
N CYS A 91 1.88 0.81 -3.04
CA CYS A 91 2.04 1.90 -2.09
C CYS A 91 2.34 1.34 -0.71
N TYR A 92 3.41 1.81 -0.11
CA TYR A 92 3.86 1.40 1.20
C TYR A 92 3.97 2.64 2.07
N LEU A 93 3.34 2.64 3.23
CA LEU A 93 3.37 3.82 4.10
C LEU A 93 3.25 3.47 5.58
N ASN A 94 3.83 4.34 6.39
CA ASN A 94 3.59 4.45 7.82
C ASN A 94 3.08 5.87 8.15
N GLU A 95 3.14 6.29 9.40
CA GLU A 95 2.74 7.65 9.82
C GLU A 95 3.66 8.75 9.27
N ASN A 96 4.92 8.42 8.97
CA ASN A 96 5.98 9.38 8.62
C ASN A 96 6.33 9.41 7.13
N GLU A 97 6.17 8.29 6.42
CA GLU A 97 6.63 8.16 5.04
C GLU A 97 5.60 7.42 4.18
N ALA A 98 5.52 7.80 2.90
CA ALA A 98 4.74 7.08 1.88
C ALA A 98 5.57 6.89 0.61
N LEU A 99 5.71 5.65 0.16
CA LEU A 99 6.38 5.28 -1.07
C LEU A 99 5.36 4.81 -2.11
N ILE A 100 5.31 5.47 -3.26
CA ILE A 100 4.58 5.00 -4.45
C ILE A 100 5.61 4.49 -5.44
N THR A 101 5.46 3.26 -5.91
CA THR A 101 6.50 2.60 -6.70
C THR A 101 5.93 1.64 -7.73
N SER A 102 6.77 1.21 -8.67
CA SER A 102 6.50 0.07 -9.55
C SER A 102 6.77 -1.29 -8.87
N MET A 103 7.56 -1.33 -7.78
CA MET A 103 8.00 -2.55 -7.08
C MET A 103 6.86 -3.22 -6.31
N ASN A 104 6.62 -4.50 -6.58
CA ASN A 104 5.72 -5.33 -5.80
C ASN A 104 6.41 -5.89 -4.54
N LEU A 105 5.64 -6.26 -3.50
CA LEU A 105 6.11 -7.13 -2.42
C LEU A 105 6.24 -8.57 -2.91
N TYR A 106 7.04 -8.74 -3.94
CA TYR A 106 7.24 -9.98 -4.64
C TYR A 106 8.73 -10.22 -4.83
N GLN A 107 9.24 -11.30 -4.31
CA GLN A 107 10.68 -11.58 -4.25
C GLN A 107 11.38 -11.39 -5.58
N PHE A 108 10.82 -11.95 -6.66
CA PHE A 108 11.40 -11.81 -7.99
C PHE A 108 11.48 -10.34 -8.45
N SER A 109 10.42 -9.54 -8.21
CA SER A 109 10.41 -8.11 -8.54
C SER A 109 11.49 -7.36 -7.78
N MET A 110 11.64 -7.68 -6.50
CA MET A 110 12.62 -7.03 -5.63
C MET A 110 14.07 -7.39 -5.97
N GLU A 111 14.31 -8.58 -6.53
CA GLU A 111 15.68 -9.08 -6.80
C GLU A 111 16.13 -8.83 -8.24
N ASN A 112 15.20 -8.86 -9.20
CA ASN A 112 15.55 -8.97 -10.62
C ASN A 112 15.06 -7.82 -11.50
N ASN A 113 14.03 -7.06 -11.06
CA ASN A 113 13.47 -6.02 -11.89
C ASN A 113 14.19 -4.67 -11.70
N TYR A 114 14.17 -3.85 -12.75
CA TYR A 114 14.45 -2.43 -12.63
C TYR A 114 13.18 -1.72 -12.18
N GLU A 115 13.21 -1.20 -10.98
CA GLU A 115 12.05 -0.56 -10.35
C GLU A 115 12.38 0.90 -10.01
N MET A 116 11.34 1.69 -9.89
CA MET A 116 11.47 3.10 -9.48
C MET A 116 10.33 3.49 -8.55
N GLY A 117 10.54 4.56 -7.81
CA GLY A 117 9.52 5.05 -6.88
C GLY A 117 9.64 6.54 -6.60
N VAL A 118 8.65 7.01 -5.89
CA VAL A 118 8.61 8.36 -5.32
C VAL A 118 8.28 8.22 -3.84
N LEU A 119 9.22 8.67 -3.00
CA LEU A 119 9.08 8.71 -1.57
C LEU A 119 8.63 10.10 -1.12
N LEU A 120 7.59 10.16 -0.31
CA LEU A 120 7.09 11.37 0.32
C LEU A 120 7.24 11.25 1.83
N GLU A 121 7.80 12.27 2.45
CA GLU A 121 7.82 12.40 3.90
C GLU A 121 6.58 13.18 4.36
N ASN A 122 5.99 12.73 5.46
CA ASN A 122 4.96 13.48 6.18
C ASN A 122 5.65 14.50 7.09
N PRO A 123 5.56 15.81 6.85
CA PRO A 123 6.21 16.76 7.72
C PRO A 123 5.57 16.74 9.12
N SER A 124 6.35 16.42 10.13
CA SER A 124 5.92 16.34 11.54
C SER A 124 5.51 17.71 12.12
N GLU A 125 6.01 18.80 11.55
CA GLU A 125 5.68 20.17 11.96
C GLU A 125 5.26 20.97 10.72
N VAL A 126 3.99 21.34 10.68
CA VAL A 126 3.44 22.26 9.68
C VAL A 126 3.71 23.69 10.15
N GLU A 127 4.98 24.08 10.20
CA GLU A 127 5.34 25.47 10.35
C GLU A 127 4.85 26.30 9.16
N GLU A 128 4.93 27.65 9.23
CA GLU A 128 4.42 28.59 8.21
C GLU A 128 5.02 28.44 6.79
N ASN A 129 5.90 27.46 6.59
CA ASN A 129 6.55 27.17 5.31
C ASN A 129 5.55 26.62 4.28
N LYS A 130 5.35 27.38 3.18
CA LYS A 130 4.44 27.00 2.08
C LYS A 130 4.77 25.65 1.42
N GLU A 131 6.04 25.26 1.38
CA GLU A 131 6.49 24.00 0.79
C GLU A 131 6.08 22.83 1.67
N LYS A 132 6.34 22.88 2.97
CA LYS A 132 5.90 21.86 3.94
C LYS A 132 4.37 21.69 3.93
N LYS A 133 3.62 22.80 3.81
CA LYS A 133 2.14 22.72 3.65
C LYS A 133 1.72 21.97 2.39
N LYS A 134 2.42 22.17 1.26
CA LYS A 134 2.14 21.43 0.02
C LYS A 134 2.46 19.95 0.16
N GLU A 135 3.57 19.62 0.80
CA GLU A 135 3.99 18.23 1.05
C GLU A 135 3.00 17.49 1.97
N ALA A 136 2.61 18.13 3.07
CA ALA A 136 1.57 17.60 3.94
C ALA A 136 0.25 17.37 3.17
N ALA A 137 -0.14 18.31 2.31
CA ALA A 137 -1.34 18.18 1.48
C ALA A 137 -1.22 17.01 0.47
N GLN A 138 -0.04 16.74 -0.09
CA GLN A 138 0.18 15.58 -0.96
C GLN A 138 0.12 14.27 -0.18
N PHE A 139 0.75 14.21 1.00
CA PHE A 139 0.66 13.04 1.87
C PHE A 139 -0.79 12.74 2.27
N GLN A 140 -1.58 13.77 2.61
CA GLN A 140 -3.01 13.62 2.91
C GLN A 140 -3.84 13.12 1.73
N LYS A 141 -3.47 13.46 0.48
CA LYS A 141 -4.12 12.90 -0.72
C LYS A 141 -3.86 11.40 -0.84
N ILE A 142 -2.61 10.96 -0.60
CA ILE A 142 -2.28 9.54 -0.59
C ILE A 142 -3.12 8.82 0.47
N LEU A 143 -3.20 9.36 1.68
CA LEU A 143 -4.02 8.74 2.75
C LEU A 143 -5.49 8.63 2.37
N LYS A 144 -6.06 9.61 1.67
CA LYS A 144 -7.46 9.56 1.17
C LYS A 144 -7.66 8.46 0.13
N ASP A 145 -6.73 8.30 -0.80
CA ASP A 145 -6.80 7.24 -1.80
C ASP A 145 -6.60 5.86 -1.17
N VAL A 146 -5.70 5.73 -0.21
CA VAL A 146 -5.51 4.51 0.59
C VAL A 146 -6.77 4.17 1.38
N ASP A 147 -7.41 5.13 2.04
CA ASP A 147 -8.69 4.93 2.73
C ASP A 147 -9.79 4.48 1.77
N ARG A 148 -9.84 5.05 0.56
CA ARG A 148 -10.76 4.59 -0.49
C ARG A 148 -10.51 3.13 -0.87
N LEU A 149 -9.25 2.74 -1.09
CA LEU A 149 -8.89 1.35 -1.38
C LEU A 149 -9.26 0.42 -0.22
N TYR A 150 -9.01 0.84 1.01
CA TYR A 150 -9.42 0.11 2.20
C TYR A 150 -10.93 -0.14 2.22
N ARG A 151 -11.76 0.88 1.99
CA ARG A 151 -13.23 0.77 2.02
C ARG A 151 -13.80 -0.16 0.95
N ILE A 152 -13.22 -0.19 -0.25
CA ILE A 152 -13.68 -1.05 -1.35
C ILE A 152 -13.10 -2.46 -1.29
N SER A 153 -12.11 -2.70 -0.42
CA SER A 153 -11.46 -4.00 -0.27
C SER A 153 -12.29 -4.96 0.58
N GLU A 154 -12.22 -6.25 0.26
CA GLU A 154 -12.83 -7.32 1.03
C GLU A 154 -11.85 -7.82 2.09
N GLN A 155 -12.28 -7.85 3.36
CA GLN A 155 -11.48 -8.47 4.40
C GLN A 155 -11.42 -9.98 4.21
N LYS A 156 -10.23 -10.53 4.08
CA LYS A 156 -9.99 -11.96 4.04
C LYS A 156 -9.80 -12.50 5.46
N LYS A 157 -10.65 -13.41 5.87
CA LYS A 157 -10.56 -14.06 7.17
C LYS A 157 -9.63 -15.26 7.08
N SER A 158 -8.83 -15.47 8.14
CA SER A 158 -8.09 -16.72 8.32
C SER A 158 -9.05 -17.92 8.22
N MET A 159 -8.69 -18.92 7.46
CA MET A 159 -9.39 -20.23 7.49
C MET A 159 -9.22 -20.93 8.85
N PHE A 160 -8.38 -20.41 9.74
CA PHE A 160 -8.07 -20.95 11.07
C PHE A 160 -8.83 -20.27 12.22
N GLY A 161 -10.03 -19.76 11.98
CA GLY A 161 -11.08 -19.60 13.01
C GLY A 161 -10.81 -18.73 14.21
N LYS A 162 -10.12 -17.58 14.13
CA LYS A 162 -10.26 -16.50 15.12
C LYS A 162 -10.76 -15.23 14.46
N LYS A 163 -11.99 -14.80 14.85
CA LYS A 163 -12.50 -13.46 14.54
C LYS A 163 -11.57 -12.45 15.19
N ILE A 164 -10.91 -11.66 14.36
CA ILE A 164 -10.32 -10.39 14.83
C ILE A 164 -11.43 -9.37 14.64
N ASP A 165 -11.89 -8.78 15.74
CA ASP A 165 -12.91 -7.73 15.72
C ASP A 165 -12.40 -6.55 14.87
N PRO A 166 -13.25 -5.97 13.98
CA PRO A 166 -12.82 -4.91 13.09
C PRO A 166 -12.53 -3.65 13.91
N ILE A 167 -11.28 -3.20 13.87
CA ILE A 167 -10.89 -1.88 14.39
C ILE A 167 -11.38 -0.81 13.41
N ALA A 168 -12.70 -0.66 13.34
CA ALA A 168 -13.34 0.29 12.41
C ALA A 168 -13.62 1.67 13.03
N SER A 169 -13.22 1.92 14.29
CA SER A 169 -13.77 3.06 15.05
C SER A 169 -12.91 4.32 15.11
N GLU A 170 -11.66 4.29 14.68
CA GLU A 170 -10.78 5.47 14.86
C GLU A 170 -10.37 6.21 13.57
N LEU A 171 -10.73 5.71 12.39
CA LEU A 171 -10.55 6.49 11.14
C LEU A 171 -11.67 7.50 10.88
N ASN A 172 -12.67 7.57 11.77
CA ASN A 172 -13.89 8.35 11.59
C ASN A 172 -13.94 9.60 12.49
N THR A 173 -12.94 10.46 12.46
CA THR A 173 -13.13 11.82 12.95
C THR A 173 -13.24 12.78 11.76
N ASN A 174 -14.49 13.22 11.49
CA ASN A 174 -14.87 14.39 10.69
C ASN A 174 -14.90 14.31 9.17
N LEU A 175 -15.67 13.38 8.57
CA LEU A 175 -16.19 13.63 7.23
C LEU A 175 -17.61 13.07 7.10
N LYS A 176 -18.63 13.93 7.25
CA LYS A 176 -20.00 13.64 6.80
C LYS A 176 -20.00 13.60 5.26
N PRO A 177 -20.61 12.60 4.61
CA PRO A 177 -20.66 12.55 3.16
C PRO A 177 -21.62 13.61 2.63
N LYS A 178 -21.10 14.58 1.88
CA LYS A 178 -21.91 15.35 0.94
C LYS A 178 -22.23 14.47 -0.25
N LYS A 179 -23.50 14.23 -0.52
CA LYS A 179 -24.01 13.61 -1.76
C LYS A 179 -23.62 14.51 -2.93
N GLU A 180 -22.76 14.04 -3.82
CA GLU A 180 -22.56 14.63 -5.13
C GLU A 180 -23.51 13.95 -6.14
N PRO A 181 -24.07 14.69 -7.11
CA PRO A 181 -24.96 14.14 -8.12
C PRO A 181 -24.19 13.31 -9.15
N GLU A 182 -24.74 12.16 -9.51
CA GLU A 182 -24.28 11.30 -10.60
C GLU A 182 -24.22 12.09 -11.92
N LYS A 183 -23.00 12.34 -12.41
CA LYS A 183 -22.79 12.73 -13.80
C LYS A 183 -22.61 11.48 -14.65
N GLN A 184 -23.53 11.29 -15.58
CA GLN A 184 -23.40 10.33 -16.68
C GLN A 184 -22.13 10.65 -17.47
N ILE A 185 -21.18 9.73 -17.47
CA ILE A 185 -19.98 9.83 -18.31
C ILE A 185 -20.30 9.15 -19.63
N GLU A 186 -20.48 9.96 -20.67
CA GLU A 186 -20.49 9.50 -22.07
C GLU A 186 -19.17 8.80 -22.39
N LYS A 187 -19.30 7.58 -22.93
CA LYS A 187 -18.19 6.76 -23.40
C LYS A 187 -17.65 7.30 -24.72
N THR A 188 -16.61 8.12 -24.66
CA THR A 188 -15.76 8.32 -25.83
C THR A 188 -14.34 7.91 -25.44
N SER A 189 -13.99 6.68 -25.78
CA SER A 189 -12.61 6.20 -25.69
C SER A 189 -11.81 6.76 -26.89
N PRO A 190 -10.71 7.48 -26.69
CA PRO A 190 -9.81 7.74 -27.80
C PRO A 190 -9.10 6.42 -28.18
N VAL A 191 -9.35 5.98 -29.41
CA VAL A 191 -8.63 4.86 -30.02
C VAL A 191 -7.21 5.35 -30.33
N PHE A 192 -6.23 5.01 -29.50
CA PHE A 192 -4.83 5.14 -29.84
C PHE A 192 -4.48 4.07 -30.86
N LYS A 193 -4.26 4.47 -32.13
CA LYS A 193 -3.60 3.62 -33.13
C LYS A 193 -2.13 3.49 -32.74
N CYS A 194 -1.74 2.30 -32.32
CA CYS A 194 -0.35 1.93 -32.13
C CYS A 194 0.29 1.83 -33.54
N GLU A 195 1.21 2.71 -33.89
CA GLU A 195 2.03 2.53 -35.08
C GLU A 195 3.05 1.42 -34.85
N ASP A 196 3.08 0.46 -35.76
CA ASP A 196 3.87 -0.79 -35.73
C ASP A 196 5.38 -0.55 -35.79
N ARG A 197 6.02 -0.07 -34.75
CA ARG A 197 7.50 0.01 -34.71
C ARG A 197 8.18 -0.51 -33.46
N PHE A 198 7.47 -0.86 -32.41
CA PHE A 198 8.09 -1.53 -31.26
C PHE A 198 7.17 -2.65 -30.76
N GLY A 199 7.51 -3.86 -31.19
CA GLY A 199 6.82 -5.09 -30.80
C GLY A 199 7.04 -5.46 -29.32
N TYR A 200 6.55 -4.65 -28.41
CA TYR A 200 6.36 -5.03 -27.01
C TYR A 200 4.94 -4.70 -26.63
N CYS A 201 4.07 -5.67 -26.85
CA CYS A 201 2.82 -5.73 -26.11
C CYS A 201 3.18 -5.95 -24.63
N ILE A 202 3.12 -4.91 -23.81
CA ILE A 202 3.13 -5.05 -22.35
C ILE A 202 1.76 -5.61 -21.96
N ARG A 203 1.54 -6.86 -22.30
CA ARG A 203 0.54 -7.66 -21.64
C ARG A 203 1.22 -8.09 -20.35
N CYS A 204 0.80 -7.49 -19.25
CA CYS A 204 1.24 -7.88 -17.91
C CYS A 204 1.24 -9.40 -17.81
N GLY A 205 2.45 -9.99 -17.80
CA GLY A 205 2.64 -11.40 -17.48
C GLY A 205 2.34 -11.64 -16.01
#